data_6cbe0bec166870a2a1cc7f2af4bfb259
#
_entry.id   6cbe0bec166870a2a1cc7f2af4bfb259
#
_cell.length_a   1.000
_cell.length_b   1.000
_cell.length_c   1.000
_cell.angle_alpha   90.00
_cell.angle_beta   90.00
_cell.angle_gamma   90.00
#
_symmetry.space_group_name_H-M   'P 1'
#
loop_
_entity.id
_entity.type
_entity.pdbx_description
1 polymer ?
#
loop_
_entity_poly.entity_id
_entity_poly.type
_entity_poly.pdbx_seq_one_letter_code
_entity_poly.pdbx_strand_id
1 'polypeptide(L)'
;MRAFLVVMDSVGIGGAPDADRFFNGDVPDTGSNTVLNIAKACAEGHANQGRHGPLNLPTLTRLGLGNAIHAASGEMAPNLAMVSGATWAAATEKSLGKDTPSGHWELAGLTVPWDWHYFPRSDPSFPSDVTDAVCRAAGVSGILGNCHASGTEIIQKLGQHHVETGQPICYTSIDSVFQIAAHETHFGLERLYDLCAAIAPMLHEMKVGRVIARPFVGDQKTGWKRTSNRRDYAIEPPRPVLTNYLQNAGVHTRAIGKIGDIFSMQGIDHCVKGDDETLMAALDDHVRYASDHSFTFANFVEFDSLYGHRRDVSGYARALEWFDQKMTGVLSQLRPDDLLILTADHGNDPTWVGTDHTRERVPVLIAGAHPNDIGGIGFSDVAATIARFFDVPYGGEGKNIE
;
A
#
# COMPACT_ATOMS: atom_id res chain seq x y z
N MET A 1 -21.19 14.15 -11.13
CA MET A 1 -19.88 13.49 -11.42
C MET A 1 -19.22 13.10 -10.10
N ARG A 2 -18.82 11.85 -9.96
CA ARG A 2 -18.05 11.32 -8.81
C ARG A 2 -16.97 10.39 -9.34
N ALA A 3 -15.78 10.41 -8.72
CA ALA A 3 -14.72 9.49 -9.10
C ALA A 3 -14.29 8.64 -7.90
N PHE A 4 -13.95 7.39 -8.18
CA PHE A 4 -13.50 6.40 -7.23
C PHE A 4 -12.20 5.77 -7.73
N LEU A 5 -11.10 5.99 -7.01
CA LEU A 5 -9.81 5.30 -7.24
C LEU A 5 -9.64 4.24 -6.16
N VAL A 6 -9.63 2.99 -6.54
CA VAL A 6 -9.58 1.85 -5.63
C VAL A 6 -8.31 1.06 -5.89
N VAL A 7 -7.43 1.03 -4.91
CA VAL A 7 -6.16 0.31 -4.94
C VAL A 7 -6.32 -1.03 -4.23
N MET A 8 -6.08 -2.10 -4.96
CA MET A 8 -5.88 -3.45 -4.45
C MET A 8 -4.38 -3.58 -4.11
N ASP A 9 -4.02 -3.29 -2.86
CA ASP A 9 -2.62 -3.20 -2.42
C ASP A 9 -1.83 -4.45 -2.83
N SER A 10 -0.74 -4.26 -3.57
CA SER A 10 0.15 -5.31 -4.07
C SER A 10 -0.38 -6.26 -5.18
N VAL A 11 -1.50 -5.98 -5.82
CA VAL A 11 -2.06 -6.83 -6.89
C VAL A 11 -1.37 -6.57 -8.23
N GLY A 12 -0.10 -6.98 -8.35
CA GLY A 12 0.69 -6.91 -9.57
C GLY A 12 0.26 -7.88 -10.66
N ILE A 13 0.66 -7.59 -11.92
CA ILE A 13 0.27 -8.36 -13.12
C ILE A 13 1.46 -8.74 -14.02
N GLY A 14 2.68 -8.66 -13.51
CA GLY A 14 3.89 -9.07 -14.23
C GLY A 14 5.04 -8.09 -14.10
N GLY A 15 6.24 -8.61 -14.13
CA GLY A 15 7.47 -7.85 -13.92
C GLY A 15 7.54 -6.56 -14.72
N ALA A 16 7.87 -5.46 -14.05
CA ALA A 16 8.13 -4.19 -14.70
C ALA A 16 9.38 -4.27 -15.59
N PRO A 17 9.58 -3.34 -16.54
CA PRO A 17 10.75 -3.38 -17.44
C PRO A 17 12.10 -3.32 -16.72
N ASP A 18 12.14 -2.80 -15.52
CA ASP A 18 13.30 -2.64 -14.65
C ASP A 18 13.32 -3.60 -13.45
N ALA A 19 12.51 -4.67 -13.49
CA ALA A 19 12.42 -5.66 -12.42
C ALA A 19 13.74 -6.37 -12.12
N ASP A 20 14.68 -6.40 -13.07
CA ASP A 20 16.03 -6.93 -12.91
C ASP A 20 16.90 -6.10 -11.95
N ARG A 21 16.50 -4.89 -11.61
CA ARG A 21 17.17 -3.96 -10.70
C ARG A 21 16.65 -4.02 -9.26
N PHE A 22 15.56 -4.76 -9.02
CA PHE A 22 14.92 -4.92 -7.73
C PHE A 22 15.01 -6.38 -7.29
N PHE A 23 15.20 -6.62 -6.00
CA PHE A 23 15.54 -7.93 -5.49
C PHE A 23 14.72 -8.34 -4.27
N ASN A 24 14.47 -9.64 -4.17
CA ASN A 24 14.07 -10.32 -2.95
C ASN A 24 15.23 -11.22 -2.51
N GLY A 25 16.00 -10.80 -1.48
CA GLY A 25 17.29 -11.38 -1.18
C GLY A 25 18.26 -11.19 -2.34
N ASP A 26 18.80 -12.27 -2.88
CA ASP A 26 19.72 -12.26 -4.03
C ASP A 26 19.02 -12.55 -5.38
N VAL A 27 17.70 -12.71 -5.38
CA VAL A 27 16.92 -13.04 -6.58
C VAL A 27 16.27 -11.78 -7.13
N PRO A 28 16.52 -11.41 -8.40
CA PRO A 28 15.86 -10.27 -9.02
C PRO A 28 14.35 -10.55 -9.20
N ASP A 29 13.53 -9.51 -9.18
CA ASP A 29 12.08 -9.62 -9.32
C ASP A 29 11.62 -9.95 -10.75
N THR A 30 12.55 -10.20 -11.66
CA THR A 30 12.28 -10.60 -13.04
C THR A 30 11.49 -11.91 -13.07
N GLY A 31 10.28 -11.88 -13.64
CA GLY A 31 9.41 -13.05 -13.73
C GLY A 31 8.39 -13.15 -12.58
N SER A 32 8.43 -12.27 -11.59
CA SER A 32 7.32 -12.13 -10.64
C SER A 32 6.04 -11.74 -11.39
N ASN A 33 4.91 -12.31 -10.95
CA ASN A 33 3.60 -11.98 -11.51
C ASN A 33 2.51 -12.41 -10.52
N THR A 34 2.13 -11.50 -9.65
CA THR A 34 1.26 -11.78 -8.50
C THR A 34 -0.03 -12.51 -8.92
N VAL A 35 -0.84 -11.90 -9.80
CA VAL A 35 -2.15 -12.50 -10.17
C VAL A 35 -1.98 -13.74 -11.02
N LEU A 36 -1.09 -13.75 -12.01
CA LEU A 36 -0.85 -14.88 -12.90
C LEU A 36 -0.39 -16.12 -12.13
N ASN A 37 0.58 -15.94 -11.23
CA ASN A 37 1.16 -17.05 -10.47
C ASN A 37 0.16 -17.60 -9.43
N ILE A 38 -0.66 -16.74 -8.82
CA ILE A 38 -1.80 -17.19 -8.01
C ILE A 38 -2.78 -18.00 -8.87
N ALA A 39 -3.14 -17.53 -10.08
CA ALA A 39 -4.06 -18.23 -10.96
C ALA A 39 -3.51 -19.60 -11.41
N LYS A 40 -2.20 -19.69 -11.72
CA LYS A 40 -1.50 -20.95 -12.00
C LYS A 40 -1.57 -21.90 -10.80
N ALA A 41 -1.20 -21.42 -9.61
CA ALA A 41 -1.25 -22.24 -8.38
C ALA A 41 -2.67 -22.75 -8.06
N CYS A 42 -3.70 -21.93 -8.31
CA CYS A 42 -5.10 -22.34 -8.17
C CYS A 42 -5.48 -23.46 -9.16
N ALA A 43 -5.10 -23.30 -10.43
CA ALA A 43 -5.39 -24.28 -11.48
C ALA A 43 -4.69 -25.62 -11.25
N GLU A 44 -3.50 -25.60 -10.68
CA GLU A 44 -2.68 -26.77 -10.32
C GLU A 44 -3.07 -27.41 -8.97
N GLY A 45 -4.01 -26.80 -8.23
CA GLY A 45 -4.44 -27.30 -6.93
C GLY A 45 -3.51 -26.99 -5.76
N HIS A 46 -2.55 -26.10 -5.95
CA HIS A 46 -1.58 -25.68 -4.91
C HIS A 46 -2.11 -24.59 -3.98
N ALA A 47 -3.30 -24.04 -4.26
CA ALA A 47 -3.93 -22.97 -3.48
C ALA A 47 -5.32 -23.37 -2.98
N ASN A 48 -5.46 -24.54 -2.35
CA ASN A 48 -6.75 -25.12 -1.97
C ASN A 48 -7.08 -25.01 -0.46
N GLN A 49 -6.36 -24.20 0.30
CA GLN A 49 -6.69 -23.98 1.72
C GLN A 49 -7.88 -23.02 1.85
N GLY A 50 -9.05 -23.58 2.20
CA GLY A 50 -10.30 -22.82 2.36
C GLY A 50 -10.95 -22.35 1.05
N ARG A 51 -10.50 -22.87 -0.09
CA ARG A 51 -11.08 -22.70 -1.43
C ARG A 51 -10.73 -23.90 -2.32
N HIS A 52 -11.36 -24.02 -3.50
CA HIS A 52 -11.10 -25.10 -4.45
C HIS A 52 -11.21 -24.62 -5.91
N GLY A 53 -10.43 -25.28 -6.78
CA GLY A 53 -10.48 -25.07 -8.23
C GLY A 53 -9.74 -23.82 -8.71
N PRO A 54 -9.87 -23.49 -10.00
CA PRO A 54 -9.24 -22.31 -10.60
C PRO A 54 -9.63 -21.01 -9.91
N LEU A 55 -8.78 -20.00 -10.02
CA LEU A 55 -9.08 -18.66 -9.52
C LEU A 55 -10.30 -18.08 -10.24
N ASN A 56 -11.29 -17.61 -9.49
CA ASN A 56 -12.58 -17.17 -10.04
C ASN A 56 -12.84 -15.68 -9.78
N LEU A 57 -12.57 -14.84 -10.79
CA LEU A 57 -12.68 -13.37 -10.72
C LEU A 57 -13.57 -12.85 -11.87
N PRO A 58 -14.87 -13.19 -11.92
CA PRO A 58 -15.73 -12.83 -13.05
C PRO A 58 -15.91 -11.33 -13.25
N THR A 59 -15.91 -10.54 -12.17
CA THR A 59 -16.08 -9.09 -12.22
C THR A 59 -14.84 -8.41 -12.78
N LEU A 60 -13.66 -8.71 -12.23
CA LEU A 60 -12.38 -8.16 -12.69
C LEU A 60 -12.05 -8.65 -14.11
N THR A 61 -12.39 -9.92 -14.46
CA THR A 61 -12.25 -10.43 -15.82
C THR A 61 -13.10 -9.63 -16.80
N ARG A 62 -14.36 -9.34 -16.47
CA ARG A 62 -15.24 -8.50 -17.31
C ARG A 62 -14.70 -7.09 -17.49
N LEU A 63 -13.95 -6.55 -16.52
CA LEU A 63 -13.29 -5.25 -16.59
C LEU A 63 -11.96 -5.27 -17.35
N GLY A 64 -11.50 -6.44 -17.83
CA GLY A 64 -10.31 -6.58 -18.64
C GLY A 64 -9.03 -7.01 -17.90
N LEU A 65 -9.12 -7.59 -16.69
CA LEU A 65 -7.94 -8.04 -15.94
C LEU A 65 -7.10 -9.04 -16.75
N GLY A 66 -7.72 -10.01 -17.44
CA GLY A 66 -6.99 -10.95 -18.30
C GLY A 66 -6.25 -10.26 -19.45
N ASN A 67 -6.83 -9.20 -20.01
CA ASN A 67 -6.20 -8.38 -21.05
C ASN A 67 -4.97 -7.63 -20.48
N ALA A 68 -5.11 -7.01 -19.31
CA ALA A 68 -4.01 -6.28 -18.66
C ALA A 68 -2.85 -7.21 -18.31
N ILE A 69 -3.11 -8.42 -17.77
CA ILE A 69 -2.09 -9.44 -17.51
C ILE A 69 -1.36 -9.83 -18.79
N HIS A 70 -2.12 -10.12 -19.86
CA HIS A 70 -1.51 -10.49 -21.14
C HIS A 70 -0.65 -9.35 -21.71
N ALA A 71 -1.12 -8.11 -21.65
CA ALA A 71 -0.35 -6.95 -22.10
C ALA A 71 0.93 -6.71 -21.29
N ALA A 72 0.90 -7.01 -19.99
CA ALA A 72 2.05 -6.86 -19.11
C ALA A 72 3.10 -7.96 -19.27
N SER A 73 2.67 -9.23 -19.43
CA SER A 73 3.53 -10.40 -19.34
C SER A 73 3.63 -11.23 -20.63
N GLY A 74 2.71 -11.04 -21.59
CA GLY A 74 2.59 -11.90 -22.77
C GLY A 74 1.95 -13.25 -22.50
N GLU A 75 1.55 -13.56 -21.26
CA GLU A 75 0.98 -14.83 -20.85
C GLU A 75 -0.53 -14.74 -20.61
N MET A 76 -1.21 -15.87 -20.78
CA MET A 76 -2.62 -16.03 -20.47
C MET A 76 -2.80 -16.62 -19.07
N ALA A 77 -3.52 -15.90 -18.22
CA ALA A 77 -3.80 -16.39 -16.88
C ALA A 77 -4.94 -17.45 -16.91
N PRO A 78 -4.75 -18.61 -16.25
CA PRO A 78 -5.78 -19.63 -16.16
C PRO A 78 -7.10 -19.07 -15.61
N ASN A 79 -8.22 -19.33 -16.29
CA ASN A 79 -9.56 -18.91 -15.93
C ASN A 79 -9.83 -17.38 -15.93
N LEU A 80 -8.88 -16.57 -16.39
CA LEU A 80 -9.02 -15.12 -16.54
C LEU A 80 -8.96 -14.77 -18.04
N ALA A 81 -10.08 -14.92 -18.72
CA ALA A 81 -10.15 -14.74 -20.17
C ALA A 81 -9.92 -13.28 -20.59
N MET A 82 -9.35 -13.07 -21.76
CA MET A 82 -9.39 -11.79 -22.44
C MET A 82 -10.82 -11.50 -22.90
N VAL A 83 -11.24 -10.23 -22.75
CA VAL A 83 -12.58 -9.78 -23.12
C VAL A 83 -12.50 -8.60 -24.06
N SER A 84 -13.54 -8.42 -24.88
CA SER A 84 -13.75 -7.21 -25.68
C SER A 84 -14.71 -6.26 -24.99
N GLY A 85 -14.59 -4.97 -25.24
CA GLY A 85 -15.52 -3.97 -24.72
C GLY A 85 -15.27 -3.55 -23.26
N ALA A 86 -14.11 -3.87 -22.70
CA ALA A 86 -13.62 -3.33 -21.44
C ALA A 86 -12.70 -2.11 -21.71
N THR A 87 -12.53 -1.26 -20.70
CA THR A 87 -11.49 -0.20 -20.70
C THR A 87 -10.42 -0.58 -19.70
N TRP A 88 -9.23 -0.83 -20.18
CA TRP A 88 -8.13 -1.33 -19.38
C TRP A 88 -6.76 -0.86 -19.84
N ALA A 89 -5.79 -0.86 -18.91
CA ALA A 89 -4.37 -0.64 -19.21
C ALA A 89 -3.50 -1.49 -18.26
N ALA A 90 -2.21 -1.62 -18.63
CA ALA A 90 -1.15 -2.09 -17.77
C ALA A 90 -0.23 -0.89 -17.43
N ALA A 91 -0.19 -0.51 -16.17
CA ALA A 91 0.57 0.65 -15.72
C ALA A 91 1.97 0.25 -15.24
N THR A 92 2.97 1.11 -15.55
CA THR A 92 4.37 0.95 -15.14
C THR A 92 4.75 2.09 -14.22
N GLU A 93 5.31 1.77 -13.06
CA GLU A 93 5.84 2.73 -12.10
C GLU A 93 7.20 3.26 -12.56
N LYS A 94 7.44 4.57 -12.40
CA LYS A 94 8.72 5.25 -12.66
C LYS A 94 9.54 5.50 -11.40
N SER A 95 8.86 5.63 -10.26
CA SER A 95 9.53 5.81 -8.95
C SER A 95 10.48 4.65 -8.70
N LEU A 96 11.63 4.91 -8.06
CA LEU A 96 12.66 3.92 -7.79
C LEU A 96 12.37 3.07 -6.53
N GLY A 97 11.12 2.98 -6.12
CA GLY A 97 10.62 2.12 -5.06
C GLY A 97 9.84 0.94 -5.60
N LYS A 98 9.49 0.02 -4.72
CA LYS A 98 8.48 -1.02 -4.92
C LYS A 98 7.61 -1.13 -3.67
N ASP A 99 7.33 0.02 -3.06
CA ASP A 99 6.68 0.15 -1.77
C ASP A 99 5.41 1.00 -1.89
N THR A 100 4.51 0.83 -0.92
CA THR A 100 3.21 1.50 -0.89
C THR A 100 3.28 3.02 -1.06
N PRO A 101 4.19 3.78 -0.40
CA PRO A 101 4.31 5.22 -0.64
C PRO A 101 4.68 5.57 -2.07
N SER A 102 5.65 4.87 -2.67
CA SER A 102 6.11 5.14 -4.05
C SER A 102 4.98 4.97 -5.06
N GLY A 103 4.29 3.82 -5.03
CA GLY A 103 3.19 3.54 -5.93
C GLY A 103 2.02 4.52 -5.76
N HIS A 104 1.59 4.76 -4.52
CA HIS A 104 0.46 5.65 -4.26
C HIS A 104 0.74 7.13 -4.62
N TRP A 105 1.95 7.64 -4.33
CA TRP A 105 2.28 9.00 -4.72
C TRP A 105 2.32 9.15 -6.23
N GLU A 106 2.83 8.15 -6.94
CA GLU A 106 2.85 8.21 -8.41
C GLU A 106 1.45 8.03 -9.02
N LEU A 107 0.59 7.18 -8.44
CA LEU A 107 -0.84 7.11 -8.80
C LEU A 107 -1.57 8.45 -8.55
N ALA A 108 -1.07 9.27 -7.62
CA ALA A 108 -1.55 10.62 -7.35
C ALA A 108 -0.80 11.72 -8.11
N GLY A 109 0.04 11.34 -9.10
CA GLY A 109 0.71 12.26 -10.03
C GLY A 109 2.03 12.83 -9.53
N LEU A 110 2.71 12.14 -8.65
CA LEU A 110 4.02 12.52 -8.11
C LEU A 110 5.00 11.34 -8.18
N THR A 111 5.84 11.26 -9.19
CA THR A 111 7.00 10.37 -9.16
C THR A 111 7.91 10.76 -7.98
N VAL A 112 8.29 9.79 -7.15
CA VAL A 112 9.16 10.03 -5.99
C VAL A 112 10.51 10.54 -6.48
N PRO A 113 10.94 11.77 -6.08
CA PRO A 113 12.12 12.41 -6.67
C PRO A 113 13.44 12.02 -5.97
N TRP A 114 13.44 10.96 -5.15
CA TRP A 114 14.61 10.47 -4.41
C TRP A 114 14.57 8.96 -4.24
N ASP A 115 15.74 8.38 -3.87
CA ASP A 115 15.82 7.03 -3.37
C ASP A 115 15.45 7.01 -1.88
N TRP A 116 14.59 6.05 -1.48
CA TRP A 116 14.30 5.86 -0.07
C TRP A 116 15.53 5.37 0.68
N HIS A 117 15.68 5.82 1.92
CA HIS A 117 16.74 5.34 2.79
C HIS A 117 16.31 4.04 3.48
N TYR A 118 17.07 2.98 3.27
CA TYR A 118 16.91 1.70 3.96
C TYR A 118 18.07 1.50 4.91
N PHE A 119 17.78 1.22 6.17
CA PHE A 119 18.81 0.91 7.13
C PHE A 119 19.45 -0.46 6.82
N PRO A 120 20.79 -0.59 6.96
CA PRO A 120 21.48 -1.83 6.61
C PRO A 120 21.09 -2.98 7.55
N ARG A 121 21.14 -4.22 7.04
CA ARG A 121 20.92 -5.44 7.83
C ARG A 121 22.12 -5.81 8.71
N SER A 122 22.81 -4.83 9.26
CA SER A 122 23.90 -5.00 10.23
C SER A 122 23.37 -4.86 11.65
N ASP A 123 24.15 -5.27 12.62
CA ASP A 123 23.95 -5.01 14.04
C ASP A 123 25.20 -4.29 14.56
N PRO A 124 25.13 -2.99 14.85
CA PRO A 124 23.98 -2.07 14.82
C PRO A 124 23.52 -1.69 13.39
N SER A 125 22.20 -1.45 13.21
CA SER A 125 21.59 -0.96 11.95
C SER A 125 21.61 0.57 11.86
N PHE A 126 21.38 1.26 12.97
CA PHE A 126 21.25 2.71 12.98
C PHE A 126 22.58 3.39 13.24
N PRO A 127 22.90 4.47 12.53
CA PRO A 127 24.09 5.26 12.81
C PRO A 127 23.99 6.01 14.16
N SER A 128 25.13 6.42 14.71
CA SER A 128 25.22 7.00 16.05
C SER A 128 24.46 8.32 16.19
N ASP A 129 24.41 9.15 15.15
CA ASP A 129 23.68 10.43 15.15
C ASP A 129 22.17 10.23 15.34
N VAL A 130 21.59 9.18 14.71
CA VAL A 130 20.19 8.77 14.89
C VAL A 130 19.94 8.27 16.32
N THR A 131 20.79 7.37 16.83
CA THR A 131 20.64 6.84 18.20
C THR A 131 20.82 7.93 19.25
N ASP A 132 21.76 8.85 19.07
CA ASP A 132 21.98 10.00 19.95
C ASP A 132 20.79 10.98 19.93
N ALA A 133 20.18 11.18 18.75
CA ALA A 133 18.97 12.00 18.63
C ALA A 133 17.81 11.39 19.41
N VAL A 134 17.59 10.08 19.30
CA VAL A 134 16.57 9.36 20.09
C VAL A 134 16.86 9.49 21.59
N CYS A 135 18.09 9.26 22.02
CA CYS A 135 18.49 9.38 23.42
C CYS A 135 18.23 10.78 23.98
N ARG A 136 18.61 11.82 23.24
CA ARG A 136 18.36 13.22 23.64
C ARG A 136 16.86 13.52 23.73
N ALA A 137 16.10 13.14 22.71
CA ALA A 137 14.66 13.40 22.67
C ALA A 137 13.89 12.63 23.76
N ALA A 138 14.28 11.39 24.04
CA ALA A 138 13.67 10.58 25.09
C ALA A 138 14.20 10.88 26.51
N GLY A 139 15.32 11.60 26.64
CA GLY A 139 15.96 11.84 27.94
C GLY A 139 16.51 10.57 28.58
N VAL A 140 17.08 9.65 27.80
CA VAL A 140 17.61 8.36 28.25
C VAL A 140 19.08 8.19 27.84
N SER A 141 19.78 7.25 28.49
CA SER A 141 21.21 7.02 28.26
C SER A 141 21.51 6.08 27.08
N GLY A 142 20.49 5.45 26.48
CA GLY A 142 20.64 4.51 25.38
C GLY A 142 19.32 4.06 24.81
N ILE A 143 19.39 3.28 23.76
CA ILE A 143 18.24 2.59 23.14
C ILE A 143 18.41 1.08 23.25
N LEU A 144 17.33 0.33 23.10
CA LEU A 144 17.33 -1.12 22.94
C LEU A 144 17.07 -1.51 21.49
N GLY A 145 17.52 -2.67 21.07
CA GLY A 145 17.34 -3.19 19.73
C GLY A 145 18.44 -2.74 18.79
N ASN A 146 18.23 -1.70 18.00
CA ASN A 146 19.14 -1.19 16.95
C ASN A 146 19.45 -2.25 15.87
N CYS A 147 18.42 -2.97 15.41
CA CYS A 147 18.58 -4.07 14.44
C CYS A 147 17.33 -4.21 13.55
N HIS A 148 17.44 -5.05 12.53
CA HIS A 148 16.27 -5.56 11.81
C HIS A 148 15.55 -6.59 12.66
N ALA A 149 14.24 -6.44 12.85
CA ALA A 149 13.45 -7.38 13.63
C ALA A 149 11.96 -7.39 13.28
N SER A 150 11.33 -8.53 13.54
CA SER A 150 9.87 -8.59 13.72
C SER A 150 9.50 -7.84 14.99
N GLY A 151 8.60 -6.88 14.88
CA GLY A 151 8.24 -6.06 16.05
C GLY A 151 7.50 -6.84 17.12
N THR A 152 6.90 -8.00 16.83
CA THR A 152 6.33 -8.90 17.86
C THR A 152 7.44 -9.60 18.63
N GLU A 153 8.42 -10.14 17.92
CA GLU A 153 9.53 -10.88 18.52
C GLU A 153 10.45 -9.98 19.36
N ILE A 154 10.79 -8.79 18.83
CA ILE A 154 11.69 -7.88 19.56
C ILE A 154 11.07 -7.35 20.85
N ILE A 155 9.74 -7.11 20.85
CA ILE A 155 9.02 -6.71 22.05
C ILE A 155 9.02 -7.85 23.09
N GLN A 156 8.81 -9.11 22.67
CA GLN A 156 8.92 -10.26 23.57
C GLN A 156 10.33 -10.39 24.17
N LYS A 157 11.37 -10.17 23.37
CA LYS A 157 12.77 -10.27 23.79
C LYS A 157 13.21 -9.14 24.72
N LEU A 158 12.79 -7.89 24.45
CA LEU A 158 13.33 -6.70 25.10
C LEU A 158 12.34 -5.99 26.03
N GLY A 159 11.07 -6.40 26.06
CA GLY A 159 10.02 -5.71 26.82
C GLY A 159 10.32 -5.56 28.32
N GLN A 160 10.85 -6.60 28.94
CA GLN A 160 11.25 -6.55 30.36
C GLN A 160 12.39 -5.54 30.59
N HIS A 161 13.42 -5.59 29.75
CA HIS A 161 14.56 -4.67 29.87
C HIS A 161 14.15 -3.21 29.59
N HIS A 162 13.22 -3.00 28.65
CA HIS A 162 12.60 -1.70 28.41
C HIS A 162 11.90 -1.14 29.67
N VAL A 163 11.10 -1.95 30.34
CA VAL A 163 10.39 -1.54 31.56
C VAL A 163 11.37 -1.20 32.71
N GLU A 164 12.46 -1.96 32.84
CA GLU A 164 13.47 -1.77 33.88
C GLU A 164 14.34 -0.52 33.66
N THR A 165 14.68 -0.23 32.41
CA THR A 165 15.62 0.86 32.06
C THR A 165 14.96 2.14 31.56
N GLY A 166 13.71 2.07 31.09
CA GLY A 166 13.03 3.15 30.43
C GLY A 166 13.59 3.48 29.02
N GLN A 167 14.52 2.66 28.49
CA GLN A 167 15.09 2.85 27.15
C GLN A 167 14.11 2.38 26.06
N PRO A 168 13.80 3.17 25.03
CA PRO A 168 12.90 2.74 23.97
C PRO A 168 13.51 1.63 23.11
N ILE A 169 12.68 0.72 22.61
CA ILE A 169 13.09 -0.34 21.68
C ILE A 169 13.01 0.19 20.26
N CYS A 170 14.17 0.45 19.64
CA CYS A 170 14.28 0.95 18.28
C CYS A 170 14.69 -0.18 17.35
N TYR A 171 13.95 -0.34 16.24
CA TYR A 171 14.22 -1.39 15.26
C TYR A 171 13.71 -0.96 13.87
N THR A 172 14.18 -1.64 12.84
CA THR A 172 13.71 -1.48 11.47
C THR A 172 13.24 -2.80 10.89
N SER A 173 12.68 -2.76 9.71
CA SER A 173 12.26 -3.91 8.91
C SER A 173 12.76 -3.76 7.47
N ILE A 174 12.15 -4.46 6.53
CA ILE A 174 12.52 -4.43 5.13
C ILE A 174 12.18 -3.10 4.45
N ASP A 175 11.12 -2.43 4.93
CA ASP A 175 10.69 -1.13 4.42
C ASP A 175 11.60 0.02 4.88
N SER A 176 11.46 1.18 4.24
CA SER A 176 12.07 2.43 4.67
C SER A 176 11.38 2.98 5.94
N VAL A 177 11.65 2.37 7.08
CA VAL A 177 10.98 2.69 8.35
C VAL A 177 11.94 2.73 9.53
N PHE A 178 11.62 3.59 10.50
CA PHE A 178 12.21 3.60 11.83
C PHE A 178 11.09 3.38 12.85
N GLN A 179 11.17 2.31 13.63
CA GLN A 179 10.10 1.90 14.53
C GLN A 179 10.56 2.01 15.98
N ILE A 180 9.70 2.59 16.83
CA ILE A 180 9.95 2.71 18.26
C ILE A 180 8.84 1.99 19.01
N ALA A 181 9.19 0.91 19.72
CA ALA A 181 8.26 0.28 20.63
C ALA A 181 8.53 0.73 22.06
N ALA A 182 7.44 1.04 22.80
CA ALA A 182 7.48 1.41 24.20
C ALA A 182 6.20 0.98 24.92
N HIS A 183 6.32 0.70 26.20
CA HIS A 183 5.21 0.27 27.06
C HIS A 183 4.34 1.47 27.42
N GLU A 184 3.03 1.38 27.19
CA GLU A 184 2.09 2.49 27.37
C GLU A 184 2.09 3.09 28.77
N THR A 185 2.21 2.27 29.80
CA THR A 185 2.18 2.74 31.20
C THR A 185 3.57 3.11 31.72
N HIS A 186 4.58 2.28 31.46
CA HIS A 186 5.92 2.48 32.02
C HIS A 186 6.72 3.57 31.33
N PHE A 187 6.61 3.68 30.02
CA PHE A 187 7.23 4.75 29.23
C PHE A 187 6.29 5.95 29.08
N GLY A 188 5.01 5.67 28.86
CA GLY A 188 3.96 6.65 28.57
C GLY A 188 3.62 6.71 27.09
N LEU A 189 2.33 6.60 26.75
CA LEU A 189 1.85 6.64 25.37
C LEU A 189 2.15 7.99 24.70
N GLU A 190 1.80 9.09 25.37
CA GLU A 190 2.04 10.45 24.84
C GLU A 190 3.54 10.71 24.68
N ARG A 191 4.37 10.28 25.63
CA ARG A 191 5.83 10.41 25.55
C ARG A 191 6.39 9.64 24.35
N LEU A 192 5.84 8.49 24.00
CA LEU A 192 6.21 7.75 22.78
C LEU A 192 5.84 8.55 21.53
N TYR A 193 4.66 9.17 21.50
CA TYR A 193 4.24 10.01 20.39
C TYR A 193 5.11 11.26 20.23
N ASP A 194 5.40 11.94 21.32
CA ASP A 194 6.29 13.12 21.35
C ASP A 194 7.70 12.77 20.85
N LEU A 195 8.23 11.61 21.28
CA LEU A 195 9.51 11.10 20.82
C LEU A 195 9.52 10.87 19.31
N CYS A 196 8.51 10.16 18.80
CA CYS A 196 8.41 9.91 17.36
C CYS A 196 8.27 11.21 16.55
N ALA A 197 7.46 12.15 17.03
CA ALA A 197 7.30 13.47 16.40
C ALA A 197 8.60 14.29 16.40
N ALA A 198 9.37 14.23 17.49
CA ALA A 198 10.63 14.99 17.63
C ALA A 198 11.74 14.48 16.68
N ILE A 199 11.79 13.17 16.39
CA ILE A 199 12.85 12.61 15.53
C ILE A 199 12.42 12.47 14.07
N ALA A 200 11.11 12.52 13.76
CA ALA A 200 10.60 12.37 12.40
C ALA A 200 11.23 13.35 11.41
N PRO A 201 11.39 14.65 11.68
CA PRO A 201 12.00 15.59 10.74
C PRO A 201 13.40 15.18 10.29
N MET A 202 14.26 14.76 11.23
CA MET A 202 15.63 14.30 10.92
C MET A 202 15.60 13.05 10.03
N LEU A 203 14.76 12.09 10.34
CA LEU A 203 14.64 10.84 9.56
C LEU A 203 14.02 11.09 8.19
N HIS A 204 13.08 12.02 8.07
CA HIS A 204 12.52 12.45 6.78
C HIS A 204 13.55 13.17 5.89
N GLU A 205 14.47 13.96 6.48
CA GLU A 205 15.62 14.50 5.74
C GLU A 205 16.50 13.40 5.16
N MET A 206 16.71 12.32 5.91
CA MET A 206 17.43 11.12 5.46
C MET A 206 16.64 10.31 4.43
N LYS A 207 15.38 10.66 4.11
CA LYS A 207 14.47 9.92 3.23
C LYS A 207 14.02 8.57 3.82
N VAL A 208 13.95 8.48 5.14
CA VAL A 208 13.22 7.39 5.81
C VAL A 208 11.73 7.67 5.69
N GLY A 209 11.00 6.77 5.06
CA GLY A 209 9.62 7.00 4.66
C GLY A 209 8.64 7.15 5.83
N ARG A 210 8.87 6.43 6.94
CA ARG A 210 7.99 6.48 8.12
C ARG A 210 8.75 6.32 9.42
N VAL A 211 8.35 7.09 10.42
CA VAL A 211 8.64 6.82 11.83
C VAL A 211 7.39 6.26 12.47
N ILE A 212 7.48 5.12 13.16
CA ILE A 212 6.32 4.39 13.63
C ILE A 212 6.36 4.23 15.15
N ALA A 213 5.39 4.78 15.85
CA ALA A 213 5.13 4.46 17.25
C ALA A 213 4.44 3.10 17.36
N ARG A 214 5.05 2.19 18.13
CA ARG A 214 4.59 0.82 18.37
C ARG A 214 4.32 0.60 19.86
N PRO A 215 3.23 1.16 20.41
CA PRO A 215 2.90 0.97 21.80
C PRO A 215 2.54 -0.48 22.11
N PHE A 216 2.88 -0.92 23.32
CA PHE A 216 2.57 -2.26 23.82
C PHE A 216 2.24 -2.24 25.31
N VAL A 217 1.60 -3.30 25.78
CA VAL A 217 1.23 -3.55 27.18
C VAL A 217 1.59 -4.97 27.58
N GLY A 218 1.45 -5.29 28.85
CA GLY A 218 1.70 -6.62 29.40
C GLY A 218 2.83 -6.63 30.42
N ASP A 219 3.29 -7.80 30.77
CA ASP A 219 4.40 -8.04 31.68
C ASP A 219 5.09 -9.37 31.38
N GLN A 220 6.16 -9.69 32.12
CA GLN A 220 6.91 -10.93 31.94
C GLN A 220 6.07 -12.19 32.17
N LYS A 221 5.00 -12.12 32.97
CA LYS A 221 4.14 -13.27 33.30
C LYS A 221 3.06 -13.50 32.28
N THR A 222 2.46 -12.41 31.77
CA THR A 222 1.32 -12.45 30.82
C THR A 222 1.77 -12.35 29.37
N GLY A 223 3.05 -12.03 29.13
CA GLY A 223 3.61 -11.72 27.81
C GLY A 223 3.28 -10.31 27.36
N TRP A 224 4.00 -9.84 26.34
CA TRP A 224 3.87 -8.49 25.78
C TRP A 224 2.96 -8.49 24.58
N LYS A 225 2.03 -7.51 24.48
CA LYS A 225 1.07 -7.38 23.37
C LYS A 225 1.06 -5.96 22.82
N ARG A 226 1.16 -5.82 21.51
CA ARG A 226 0.91 -4.53 20.84
C ARG A 226 -0.52 -4.10 21.06
N THR A 227 -0.71 -2.79 21.17
CA THR A 227 -2.04 -2.18 21.24
C THR A 227 -2.45 -1.65 19.86
N SER A 228 -3.70 -1.22 19.75
CA SER A 228 -4.23 -0.53 18.58
C SER A 228 -3.77 0.94 18.47
N ASN A 229 -3.07 1.46 19.48
CA ASN A 229 -2.60 2.86 19.55
C ASN A 229 -1.33 3.12 18.71
N ARG A 230 -1.13 2.32 17.63
CA ARG A 230 -0.09 2.59 16.64
C ARG A 230 -0.31 3.95 15.99
N ARG A 231 0.79 4.70 15.80
CA ARG A 231 0.79 5.95 15.06
C ARG A 231 1.96 6.01 14.11
N ASP A 232 1.68 6.33 12.85
CA ASP A 232 2.69 6.48 11.80
C ASP A 232 2.90 7.97 11.54
N TYR A 233 4.17 8.37 11.49
CA TYR A 233 4.64 9.69 11.08
C TYR A 233 5.29 9.50 9.71
N ALA A 234 4.50 9.65 8.65
CA ALA A 234 4.97 9.49 7.29
C ALA A 234 5.60 10.79 6.79
N ILE A 235 6.58 10.64 5.89
CA ILE A 235 7.09 11.77 5.12
C ILE A 235 5.96 12.30 4.22
N GLU A 236 5.82 13.60 4.15
CA GLU A 236 4.79 14.23 3.31
C GLU A 236 5.24 14.30 1.84
N PRO A 237 4.30 14.20 0.88
CA PRO A 237 4.60 14.52 -0.51
C PRO A 237 5.25 15.90 -0.63
N PRO A 238 6.40 16.03 -1.33
CA PRO A 238 7.17 17.29 -1.36
C PRO A 238 6.52 18.41 -2.20
N ARG A 239 5.45 18.08 -2.91
CA ARG A 239 4.65 19.01 -3.72
C ARG A 239 3.20 18.54 -3.81
N PRO A 240 2.26 19.41 -4.23
CA PRO A 240 0.86 19.02 -4.37
C PRO A 240 0.67 17.78 -5.23
N VAL A 241 -0.22 16.89 -4.79
CA VAL A 241 -0.67 15.68 -5.47
C VAL A 241 -2.15 15.80 -5.86
N LEU A 242 -2.70 14.82 -6.55
CA LEU A 242 -4.09 14.82 -7.03
C LEU A 242 -5.10 15.28 -5.97
N THR A 243 -5.00 14.76 -4.75
CA THR A 243 -5.91 15.11 -3.64
C THR A 243 -5.89 16.60 -3.33
N ASN A 244 -4.71 17.26 -3.36
CA ASN A 244 -4.59 18.70 -3.16
C ASN A 244 -5.25 19.49 -4.29
N TYR A 245 -5.02 19.11 -5.55
CA TYR A 245 -5.62 19.79 -6.70
C TYR A 245 -7.14 19.69 -6.69
N LEU A 246 -7.68 18.52 -6.39
CA LEU A 246 -9.11 18.28 -6.30
C LEU A 246 -9.75 19.06 -5.15
N GLN A 247 -9.18 19.00 -3.94
CA GLN A 247 -9.70 19.74 -2.79
C GLN A 247 -9.66 21.25 -3.03
N ASN A 248 -8.57 21.78 -3.59
CA ASN A 248 -8.46 23.20 -3.92
C ASN A 248 -9.49 23.68 -4.98
N ALA A 249 -9.96 22.76 -5.81
CA ALA A 249 -11.02 23.01 -6.79
C ALA A 249 -12.43 22.78 -6.22
N GLY A 250 -12.55 22.51 -4.91
CA GLY A 250 -13.83 22.29 -4.23
C GLY A 250 -14.41 20.89 -4.40
N VAL A 251 -13.64 19.92 -4.90
CA VAL A 251 -14.05 18.52 -4.91
C VAL A 251 -13.92 17.95 -3.49
N HIS A 252 -14.98 17.33 -3.00
CA HIS A 252 -14.96 16.67 -1.69
C HIS A 252 -14.12 15.41 -1.73
N THR A 253 -12.95 15.43 -1.08
CA THR A 253 -11.98 14.34 -1.11
C THR A 253 -12.11 13.42 0.12
N ARG A 254 -12.25 12.13 -0.11
CA ARG A 254 -12.43 11.12 0.93
C ARG A 254 -11.41 10.01 0.76
N ALA A 255 -10.90 9.54 1.89
CA ALA A 255 -9.93 8.44 1.96
C ALA A 255 -10.55 7.22 2.64
N ILE A 256 -10.19 6.04 2.17
CA ILE A 256 -10.53 4.75 2.75
C ILE A 256 -9.23 3.95 2.91
N GLY A 257 -9.01 3.35 4.08
CA GLY A 257 -7.82 2.57 4.38
C GLY A 257 -6.61 3.44 4.74
N LYS A 258 -5.45 3.09 4.24
CA LYS A 258 -4.17 3.77 4.57
C LYS A 258 -3.95 5.10 3.82
N ILE A 259 -4.82 5.51 2.92
CA ILE A 259 -4.64 6.70 2.08
C ILE A 259 -4.35 7.94 2.93
N GLY A 260 -5.11 8.15 4.02
CA GLY A 260 -4.87 9.27 4.92
C GLY A 260 -3.47 9.28 5.53
N ASP A 261 -2.92 8.12 5.85
CA ASP A 261 -1.56 7.99 6.42
C ASP A 261 -0.48 8.16 5.33
N ILE A 262 -0.68 7.60 4.14
CA ILE A 262 0.25 7.67 3.01
C ILE A 262 0.46 9.11 2.54
N PHE A 263 -0.60 9.92 2.56
CA PHE A 263 -0.59 11.32 2.14
C PHE A 263 -0.54 12.31 3.31
N SER A 264 -0.34 11.85 4.55
CA SER A 264 -0.35 12.70 5.76
C SER A 264 -1.57 13.63 5.82
N MET A 265 -2.74 13.13 5.40
CA MET A 265 -4.02 13.85 5.25
C MET A 265 -3.99 15.03 4.27
N GLN A 266 -2.95 15.19 3.44
CA GLN A 266 -2.84 16.28 2.48
C GLN A 266 -3.95 16.21 1.41
N GLY A 267 -4.77 17.24 1.34
CA GLY A 267 -5.88 17.32 0.38
C GLY A 267 -7.02 16.32 0.67
N ILE A 268 -7.18 15.83 1.91
CA ILE A 268 -8.17 14.82 2.32
C ILE A 268 -9.07 15.39 3.41
N ASP A 269 -10.38 15.40 3.17
CA ASP A 269 -11.39 15.95 4.11
C ASP A 269 -11.76 14.93 5.20
N HIS A 270 -11.83 13.64 4.83
CA HIS A 270 -12.26 12.58 5.74
C HIS A 270 -11.57 11.25 5.40
N CYS A 271 -11.24 10.46 6.42
CA CYS A 271 -10.61 9.14 6.26
C CYS A 271 -11.30 8.08 7.12
N VAL A 272 -11.70 6.96 6.50
CA VAL A 272 -12.21 5.76 7.17
C VAL A 272 -11.09 4.72 7.26
N LYS A 273 -10.87 4.16 8.45
CA LYS A 273 -9.87 3.11 8.71
C LYS A 273 -10.55 1.85 9.24
N GLY A 274 -9.97 0.70 8.99
CA GLY A 274 -10.47 -0.60 9.44
C GLY A 274 -9.79 -1.76 8.73
N ASP A 275 -10.34 -2.95 8.88
CA ASP A 275 -10.07 -4.13 8.07
C ASP A 275 -10.76 -4.01 6.69
N ASP A 276 -10.40 -4.85 5.76
CA ASP A 276 -10.92 -4.77 4.39
C ASP A 276 -12.45 -4.93 4.32
N GLU A 277 -13.08 -5.63 5.28
CA GLU A 277 -14.55 -5.72 5.35
C GLU A 277 -15.19 -4.37 5.73
N THR A 278 -14.63 -3.68 6.70
CA THR A 278 -15.01 -2.30 7.09
C THR A 278 -14.77 -1.32 5.94
N LEU A 279 -13.63 -1.44 5.25
CA LEU A 279 -13.28 -0.57 4.13
C LEU A 279 -14.22 -0.79 2.93
N MET A 280 -14.60 -2.03 2.65
CA MET A 280 -15.56 -2.36 1.59
C MET A 280 -16.96 -1.81 1.90
N ALA A 281 -17.40 -1.90 3.16
CA ALA A 281 -18.65 -1.28 3.57
C ALA A 281 -18.62 0.25 3.39
N ALA A 282 -17.50 0.89 3.73
CA ALA A 282 -17.31 2.33 3.50
C ALA A 282 -17.31 2.70 2.01
N LEU A 283 -16.69 1.87 1.16
CA LEU A 283 -16.72 2.08 -0.30
C LEU A 283 -18.14 1.96 -0.85
N ASP A 284 -18.89 0.93 -0.44
CA ASP A 284 -20.29 0.73 -0.83
C ASP A 284 -21.16 1.94 -0.42
N ASP A 285 -20.99 2.41 0.81
CA ASP A 285 -21.68 3.62 1.30
C ASP A 285 -21.31 4.88 0.50
N HIS A 286 -20.03 5.05 0.14
CA HIS A 286 -19.62 6.20 -0.67
C HIS A 286 -20.19 6.13 -2.08
N VAL A 287 -20.24 4.95 -2.71
CA VAL A 287 -20.86 4.79 -4.04
C VAL A 287 -22.36 5.06 -3.98
N ARG A 288 -23.05 4.65 -2.91
CA ARG A 288 -24.51 4.91 -2.75
C ARG A 288 -24.83 6.38 -2.45
N TYR A 289 -24.11 6.99 -1.51
CA TYR A 289 -24.55 8.18 -0.83
C TYR A 289 -23.63 9.40 -0.95
N ALA A 290 -22.43 9.27 -1.52
CA ALA A 290 -21.57 10.42 -1.71
C ALA A 290 -22.26 11.48 -2.59
N SER A 291 -22.11 12.74 -2.19
CA SER A 291 -22.57 13.89 -2.97
C SER A 291 -21.87 13.96 -4.32
N ASP A 292 -22.49 14.63 -5.26
CA ASP A 292 -21.83 15.02 -6.48
C ASP A 292 -20.59 15.88 -6.19
N HIS A 293 -19.68 15.92 -7.15
CA HIS A 293 -18.41 16.63 -7.04
C HIS A 293 -17.55 16.09 -5.90
N SER A 294 -17.42 14.75 -5.85
CA SER A 294 -16.62 14.06 -4.83
C SER A 294 -15.66 13.04 -5.43
N PHE A 295 -14.54 12.88 -4.75
CA PHE A 295 -13.50 11.89 -5.06
C PHE A 295 -13.30 10.97 -3.85
N THR A 296 -13.28 9.67 -4.09
CA THR A 296 -12.94 8.67 -3.08
C THR A 296 -11.69 7.93 -3.49
N PHE A 297 -10.66 7.96 -2.64
CA PHE A 297 -9.42 7.22 -2.82
C PHE A 297 -9.36 6.11 -1.76
N ALA A 298 -9.38 4.85 -2.19
CA ALA A 298 -9.43 3.68 -1.33
C ALA A 298 -8.19 2.79 -1.50
N ASN A 299 -7.70 2.21 -0.39
CA ASN A 299 -6.62 1.23 -0.37
C ASN A 299 -7.05 0.02 0.46
N PHE A 300 -7.12 -1.15 -0.17
CA PHE A 300 -7.39 -2.44 0.45
C PHE A 300 -6.08 -3.15 0.71
N VAL A 301 -5.62 -3.14 1.97
CA VAL A 301 -4.25 -3.46 2.34
C VAL A 301 -4.03 -4.92 2.75
N GLU A 302 -5.10 -5.70 2.97
CA GLU A 302 -4.95 -7.06 3.48
C GLU A 302 -4.34 -8.02 2.45
N PHE A 303 -4.49 -7.77 1.16
CA PHE A 303 -3.79 -8.50 0.10
C PHE A 303 -2.29 -8.56 0.37
N ASP A 304 -1.70 -7.41 0.67
CA ASP A 304 -0.29 -7.27 0.99
C ASP A 304 0.05 -7.79 2.39
N SER A 305 -0.56 -7.19 3.40
CA SER A 305 -0.14 -7.34 4.79
C SER A 305 -0.47 -8.72 5.40
N LEU A 306 -1.57 -9.36 4.97
CA LEU A 306 -1.99 -10.66 5.48
C LEU A 306 -1.54 -11.81 4.60
N TYR A 307 -1.39 -11.61 3.29
CA TYR A 307 -1.15 -12.70 2.36
C TYR A 307 0.15 -12.56 1.56
N GLY A 308 0.45 -11.41 0.95
CA GLY A 308 1.65 -11.17 0.17
C GLY A 308 2.94 -11.39 0.96
N HIS A 309 3.14 -10.62 2.02
CA HIS A 309 4.31 -10.76 2.90
C HIS A 309 4.41 -12.10 3.64
N ARG A 310 3.31 -12.84 3.76
CA ARG A 310 3.28 -14.16 4.40
C ARG A 310 3.43 -15.31 3.44
N ARG A 311 3.50 -15.03 2.13
CA ARG A 311 3.54 -16.03 1.06
C ARG A 311 2.36 -17.02 1.15
N ASP A 312 1.18 -16.52 1.60
CA ASP A 312 -0.06 -17.31 1.67
C ASP A 312 -0.84 -17.21 0.36
N VAL A 313 -0.48 -18.03 -0.60
CA VAL A 313 -1.12 -18.09 -1.93
C VAL A 313 -2.61 -18.36 -1.83
N SER A 314 -3.02 -19.30 -0.95
CA SER A 314 -4.43 -19.65 -0.76
C SER A 314 -5.23 -18.50 -0.14
N GLY A 315 -4.66 -17.82 0.84
CA GLY A 315 -5.25 -16.63 1.47
C GLY A 315 -5.42 -15.49 0.49
N TYR A 316 -4.39 -15.23 -0.30
CA TYR A 316 -4.43 -14.19 -1.34
C TYR A 316 -5.50 -14.48 -2.40
N ALA A 317 -5.58 -15.73 -2.87
CA ALA A 317 -6.63 -16.14 -3.81
C ALA A 317 -8.04 -15.94 -3.23
N ARG A 318 -8.28 -16.33 -1.96
CA ARG A 318 -9.57 -16.09 -1.27
C ARG A 318 -9.90 -14.59 -1.17
N ALA A 319 -8.91 -13.76 -0.84
CA ALA A 319 -9.09 -12.32 -0.75
C ALA A 319 -9.47 -11.70 -2.10
N LEU A 320 -8.82 -12.13 -3.19
CA LEU A 320 -9.18 -11.71 -4.55
C LEU A 320 -10.61 -12.12 -4.92
N GLU A 321 -11.01 -13.37 -4.65
CA GLU A 321 -12.36 -13.87 -4.93
C GLU A 321 -13.42 -13.13 -4.10
N TRP A 322 -13.13 -12.86 -2.83
CA TRP A 322 -13.99 -12.06 -1.96
C TRP A 322 -14.16 -10.62 -2.50
N PHE A 323 -13.04 -9.97 -2.85
CA PHE A 323 -13.05 -8.61 -3.39
C PHE A 323 -13.83 -8.56 -4.72
N ASP A 324 -13.58 -9.48 -5.64
CA ASP A 324 -14.29 -9.59 -6.93
C ASP A 324 -15.81 -9.69 -6.74
N GLN A 325 -16.25 -10.54 -5.80
CA GLN A 325 -17.65 -10.71 -5.46
C GLN A 325 -18.28 -9.42 -4.91
N LYS A 326 -17.59 -8.74 -3.99
CA LYS A 326 -18.07 -7.46 -3.40
C LYS A 326 -18.16 -6.36 -4.47
N MET A 327 -17.16 -6.28 -5.34
CA MET A 327 -17.13 -5.29 -6.43
C MET A 327 -18.29 -5.44 -7.40
N THR A 328 -18.89 -6.61 -7.55
CA THR A 328 -20.14 -6.78 -8.34
C THR A 328 -21.25 -5.87 -7.82
N GLY A 329 -21.43 -5.80 -6.50
CA GLY A 329 -22.41 -4.94 -5.86
C GLY A 329 -22.08 -3.47 -6.00
N VAL A 330 -20.82 -3.09 -5.78
CA VAL A 330 -20.33 -1.71 -5.92
C VAL A 330 -20.57 -1.19 -7.34
N LEU A 331 -20.14 -1.94 -8.35
CA LEU A 331 -20.29 -1.56 -9.77
C LEU A 331 -21.76 -1.40 -10.20
N SER A 332 -22.66 -2.21 -9.66
CA SER A 332 -24.09 -2.13 -9.98
C SER A 332 -24.79 -0.86 -9.50
N GLN A 333 -24.11 -0.09 -8.64
CA GLN A 333 -24.65 1.13 -8.02
C GLN A 333 -24.01 2.40 -8.58
N LEU A 334 -23.04 2.28 -9.50
CA LEU A 334 -22.44 3.42 -10.19
C LEU A 334 -23.51 4.15 -11.01
N ARG A 335 -23.47 5.45 -10.96
CA ARG A 335 -24.29 6.34 -11.81
C ARG A 335 -23.66 6.44 -13.20
N PRO A 336 -24.44 6.77 -14.23
CA PRO A 336 -23.91 6.86 -15.61
C PRO A 336 -22.75 7.85 -15.80
N ASP A 337 -22.62 8.84 -14.93
CA ASP A 337 -21.59 9.88 -14.95
C ASP A 337 -20.52 9.69 -13.85
N ASP A 338 -20.44 8.52 -13.25
CA ASP A 338 -19.39 8.15 -12.32
C ASP A 338 -18.20 7.52 -13.06
N LEU A 339 -17.00 7.78 -12.55
CA LEU A 339 -15.75 7.13 -12.96
C LEU A 339 -15.25 6.25 -11.81
N LEU A 340 -15.00 4.97 -12.08
CA LEU A 340 -14.35 4.08 -11.12
C LEU A 340 -13.12 3.46 -11.78
N ILE A 341 -11.96 3.59 -11.11
CA ILE A 341 -10.69 2.99 -11.51
C ILE A 341 -10.24 2.02 -10.43
N LEU A 342 -10.06 0.73 -10.81
CA LEU A 342 -9.41 -0.28 -10.00
C LEU A 342 -7.94 -0.40 -10.44
N THR A 343 -7.02 -0.36 -9.50
CA THR A 343 -5.58 -0.49 -9.77
C THR A 343 -4.87 -1.15 -8.59
N ALA A 344 -3.55 -1.22 -8.64
CA ALA A 344 -2.66 -1.55 -7.53
C ALA A 344 -1.51 -0.55 -7.48
N ASP A 345 -0.74 -0.59 -6.42
CA ASP A 345 0.39 0.31 -6.18
C ASP A 345 1.76 -0.36 -6.42
N HIS A 346 1.85 -1.67 -6.34
CA HIS A 346 3.02 -2.53 -6.64
C HIS A 346 2.60 -3.99 -6.78
N GLY A 347 3.55 -4.91 -6.85
CA GLY A 347 3.34 -6.35 -6.72
C GLY A 347 3.80 -6.89 -5.37
N ASN A 348 3.30 -8.05 -4.98
CA ASN A 348 3.83 -8.86 -3.89
C ASN A 348 3.46 -10.33 -4.12
N ASP A 349 4.12 -10.93 -5.10
CA ASP A 349 3.85 -12.30 -5.54
C ASP A 349 4.07 -13.31 -4.39
N PRO A 350 3.00 -13.96 -3.90
CA PRO A 350 3.11 -14.87 -2.77
C PRO A 350 3.80 -16.20 -3.14
N THR A 351 4.09 -16.43 -4.42
CA THR A 351 4.87 -17.58 -4.89
C THR A 351 6.36 -17.24 -5.02
N TRP A 352 6.73 -15.94 -4.91
CA TRP A 352 8.10 -15.49 -5.08
C TRP A 352 8.95 -15.77 -3.84
N VAL A 353 10.28 -15.72 -4.00
CA VAL A 353 11.22 -15.85 -2.88
C VAL A 353 11.16 -14.67 -1.93
N GLY A 354 11.68 -14.84 -0.73
CA GLY A 354 11.72 -13.79 0.28
C GLY A 354 10.33 -13.43 0.81
N THR A 355 10.18 -12.21 1.32
CA THR A 355 8.93 -11.69 1.90
C THR A 355 8.68 -10.23 1.54
N ASP A 356 9.48 -9.67 0.63
CA ASP A 356 9.39 -8.28 0.18
C ASP A 356 8.43 -8.16 -1.01
N HIS A 357 8.03 -6.93 -1.32
CA HIS A 357 7.27 -6.58 -2.51
C HIS A 357 8.02 -7.00 -3.78
N THR A 358 7.31 -7.13 -4.88
CA THR A 358 7.87 -7.43 -6.20
C THR A 358 7.66 -6.26 -7.16
N ARG A 359 8.68 -5.94 -7.96
CA ARG A 359 8.65 -4.85 -8.94
C ARG A 359 7.84 -5.26 -10.17
N GLU A 360 6.54 -4.93 -10.16
CA GLU A 360 5.59 -5.35 -11.19
C GLU A 360 4.88 -4.16 -11.82
N ARG A 361 4.37 -4.37 -13.05
CA ARG A 361 3.27 -3.57 -13.59
C ARG A 361 2.01 -3.88 -12.81
N VAL A 362 1.06 -2.94 -12.83
CA VAL A 362 -0.23 -3.10 -12.16
C VAL A 362 -1.39 -2.93 -13.15
N PRO A 363 -2.56 -3.53 -12.87
CA PRO A 363 -3.73 -3.34 -13.72
C PRO A 363 -4.32 -1.94 -13.51
N VAL A 364 -4.90 -1.36 -14.57
CA VAL A 364 -5.80 -0.21 -14.50
C VAL A 364 -7.07 -0.62 -15.22
N LEU A 365 -8.14 -0.83 -14.47
CA LEU A 365 -9.43 -1.29 -14.97
C LEU A 365 -10.45 -0.18 -14.72
N ILE A 366 -11.13 0.28 -15.79
CA ILE A 366 -11.96 1.48 -15.72
C ILE A 366 -13.43 1.11 -15.99
N ALA A 367 -14.31 1.50 -15.08
CA ALA A 367 -15.76 1.46 -15.25
C ALA A 367 -16.32 2.88 -15.34
N GLY A 368 -17.29 3.10 -16.23
CA GLY A 368 -17.85 4.43 -16.52
C GLY A 368 -17.24 5.14 -17.73
N ALA A 369 -16.24 4.54 -18.36
CA ALA A 369 -15.60 5.03 -19.59
C ALA A 369 -16.12 4.30 -20.84
N HIS A 370 -15.84 4.88 -22.02
CA HIS A 370 -16.08 4.17 -23.27
C HIS A 370 -15.06 3.02 -23.44
N PRO A 371 -15.49 1.85 -23.99
CA PRO A 371 -14.59 0.73 -24.19
C PRO A 371 -13.34 1.10 -25.00
N ASN A 372 -12.15 0.86 -24.40
CA ASN A 372 -10.88 1.21 -25.00
C ASN A 372 -9.73 0.32 -24.50
N ASP A 373 -8.97 -0.25 -25.43
CA ASP A 373 -7.73 -0.97 -25.13
C ASP A 373 -6.58 0.05 -25.09
N ILE A 374 -6.32 0.62 -23.92
CA ILE A 374 -5.35 1.70 -23.76
C ILE A 374 -3.90 1.17 -23.86
N GLY A 375 -3.69 -0.08 -23.44
CA GLY A 375 -2.38 -0.73 -23.49
C GLY A 375 -1.47 -0.33 -22.32
N GLY A 376 -0.25 0.17 -22.62
CA GLY A 376 0.74 0.53 -21.58
C GLY A 376 0.65 2.01 -21.20
N ILE A 377 0.62 2.31 -19.90
CA ILE A 377 0.60 3.67 -19.33
C ILE A 377 1.60 3.82 -18.19
N GLY A 378 1.80 5.05 -17.71
CA GLY A 378 2.47 5.33 -16.42
C GLY A 378 1.48 5.42 -15.28
N PHE A 379 1.92 5.21 -14.03
CA PHE A 379 1.07 5.37 -12.85
C PHE A 379 0.45 6.76 -12.75
N SER A 380 1.24 7.80 -13.01
CA SER A 380 0.79 9.19 -12.96
C SER A 380 -0.30 9.55 -13.96
N ASP A 381 -0.50 8.74 -15.02
CA ASP A 381 -1.58 8.95 -16.00
C ASP A 381 -2.97 8.76 -15.35
N VAL A 382 -3.06 7.96 -14.28
CA VAL A 382 -4.30 7.80 -13.48
C VAL A 382 -4.73 9.12 -12.86
N ALA A 383 -3.79 9.85 -12.22
CA ALA A 383 -4.08 11.16 -11.64
C ALA A 383 -4.52 12.19 -12.68
N ALA A 384 -3.81 12.25 -13.80
CA ALA A 384 -4.13 13.18 -14.88
C ALA A 384 -5.53 12.91 -15.47
N THR A 385 -5.92 11.64 -15.57
CA THR A 385 -7.25 11.23 -16.03
C THR A 385 -8.34 11.66 -15.05
N ILE A 386 -8.16 11.44 -13.76
CA ILE A 386 -9.13 11.87 -12.73
C ILE A 386 -9.23 13.40 -12.67
N ALA A 387 -8.11 14.12 -12.76
CA ALA A 387 -8.11 15.57 -12.78
C ALA A 387 -8.88 16.11 -14.02
N ARG A 388 -8.67 15.48 -15.18
CA ARG A 388 -9.41 15.81 -16.42
C ARG A 388 -10.90 15.51 -16.30
N PHE A 389 -11.28 14.39 -15.69
CA PHE A 389 -12.68 14.02 -15.44
C PHE A 389 -13.44 15.11 -14.65
N PHE A 390 -12.79 15.74 -13.67
CA PHE A 390 -13.38 16.86 -12.91
C PHE A 390 -13.18 18.23 -13.57
N ASP A 391 -12.49 18.31 -14.70
CA ASP A 391 -12.08 19.56 -15.38
C ASP A 391 -11.29 20.52 -14.46
N VAL A 392 -10.41 19.94 -13.63
CA VAL A 392 -9.60 20.68 -12.65
C VAL A 392 -8.24 21.02 -13.24
N PRO A 393 -7.73 22.28 -13.07
CA PRO A 393 -6.37 22.62 -13.41
C PRO A 393 -5.39 21.73 -12.67
N TYR A 394 -4.57 20.98 -13.41
CA TYR A 394 -3.68 19.98 -12.86
C TYR A 394 -2.22 20.27 -13.20
N GLY A 395 -1.37 20.42 -12.18
CA GLY A 395 0.07 20.66 -12.31
C GLY A 395 0.93 19.47 -11.93
N GLY A 396 0.32 18.30 -11.71
CA GLY A 396 1.04 17.04 -11.46
C GLY A 396 1.57 16.40 -12.74
N GLU A 397 2.14 15.22 -12.60
CA GLU A 397 2.66 14.42 -13.72
C GLU A 397 1.57 13.58 -14.38
N GLY A 398 1.89 13.03 -15.56
CA GLY A 398 1.00 12.16 -16.32
C GLY A 398 0.21 12.87 -17.41
N LYS A 399 -0.49 12.08 -18.20
CA LYS A 399 -1.37 12.51 -19.28
C LYS A 399 -2.72 11.82 -19.18
N ASN A 400 -3.77 12.47 -19.61
CA ASN A 400 -5.08 11.86 -19.74
C ASN A 400 -5.04 10.69 -20.72
N ILE A 401 -5.69 9.58 -20.35
CA ILE A 401 -5.74 8.34 -21.12
C ILE A 401 -7.11 8.08 -21.78
N GLU A 402 -8.08 8.97 -21.58
CA GLU A 402 -9.40 8.97 -22.21
C GLU A 402 -9.56 10.05 -23.28
#